data_f42571ac37daff5f9eaacd583b2fde20
#
_entry.id   f42571ac37daff5f9eaacd583b2fde20
#
_cell.length_a   1.000
_cell.length_b   1.000
_cell.length_c   1.000
_cell.angle_alpha   90.00
_cell.angle_beta   90.00
_cell.angle_gamma   90.00
#
_symmetry.space_group_name_H-M   'P 1'
#
loop_
_entity.id
_entity.type
_entity.pdbx_description
1 polymer ?
#
loop_
_entity_poly.entity_id
_entity_poly.type
_entity_poly.pdbx_seq_one_letter_code
_entity_poly.pdbx_strand_id
1 'polypeptide(L)'
;MRAWIARMTEDNIDQSAIEKAGEILKNGGLAAFPTETVYGLGGNALDAKASEKIYAAKGRPSDNPLIVHIGRREDLETVAANVPESARKLAAACWPGPLTMIFEKTNAVPLETTGDLTSVAVRYPSNKVANALILAGGGFIAAPSANTSGRPSPTKAEHVIEDLGDKIDCIIDGGDAEIGLESTIVDFTEEIPTILRPGYYNKEMLEKVLGTVRVDPGILAEDSHVRPKAPGMRYKHYAPKADLTIIQGEMERVIPEINRLAAEQEKAGKKVGVICTDETREQYTTGDIKSIGLRAEDETIAHHLFAILRDFDEDGVEVIYSEAFDTPRMGQAIMNRLLKAAGHKVAEV
;
A
#
# COMPACT_ATOMS: atom_id res chain seq x y z
N MET A 1 -14.37 -4.03 -21.64
CA MET A 1 -13.65 -5.23 -22.17
C MET A 1 -12.89 -5.79 -20.96
N ARG A 2 -12.88 -7.09 -20.68
CA ARG A 2 -12.11 -7.62 -19.55
C ARG A 2 -10.60 -7.51 -19.82
N ALA A 3 -9.82 -7.17 -18.80
CA ALA A 3 -8.37 -7.16 -18.87
C ALA A 3 -7.83 -8.53 -19.31
N TRP A 4 -6.77 -8.51 -20.09
CA TRP A 4 -5.99 -9.72 -20.36
C TRP A 4 -5.18 -10.10 -19.11
N ILE A 5 -5.21 -11.37 -18.72
CA ILE A 5 -4.53 -11.86 -17.52
C ILE A 5 -3.39 -12.78 -17.95
N ALA A 6 -2.19 -12.52 -17.43
CA ALA A 6 -1.02 -13.40 -17.57
C ALA A 6 -0.57 -13.87 -16.19
N ARG A 7 -0.37 -15.19 -16.02
CA ARG A 7 0.09 -15.79 -14.78
C ARG A 7 1.55 -16.18 -14.87
N MET A 8 2.33 -15.82 -13.87
CA MET A 8 3.76 -16.16 -13.79
C MET A 8 4.24 -16.08 -12.33
N THR A 9 5.47 -16.53 -12.07
CA THR A 9 6.14 -16.39 -10.78
C THR A 9 7.50 -15.76 -10.98
N GLU A 10 8.13 -15.29 -9.90
CA GLU A 10 9.48 -14.72 -9.96
C GLU A 10 10.56 -15.72 -10.43
N ASP A 11 10.31 -17.02 -10.26
CA ASP A 11 11.20 -18.10 -10.73
C ASP A 11 10.88 -18.57 -12.15
N ASN A 12 9.70 -18.20 -12.68
CA ASN A 12 9.27 -18.57 -14.03
C ASN A 12 8.51 -17.42 -14.69
N ILE A 13 9.27 -16.42 -15.15
CA ILE A 13 8.74 -15.22 -15.82
C ILE A 13 8.45 -15.55 -17.28
N ASP A 14 7.21 -15.37 -17.72
CA ASP A 14 6.82 -15.43 -19.13
C ASP A 14 7.27 -14.15 -19.85
N GLN A 15 8.43 -14.23 -20.51
CA GLN A 15 9.03 -13.10 -21.21
C GLN A 15 8.12 -12.54 -22.31
N SER A 16 7.40 -13.40 -23.04
CA SER A 16 6.48 -12.97 -24.10
C SER A 16 5.29 -12.19 -23.53
N ALA A 17 4.76 -12.63 -22.39
CA ALA A 17 3.69 -11.91 -21.70
C ALA A 17 4.19 -10.56 -21.14
N ILE A 18 5.39 -10.51 -20.60
CA ILE A 18 6.03 -9.27 -20.13
C ILE A 18 6.24 -8.28 -21.27
N GLU A 19 6.75 -8.73 -22.42
CA GLU A 19 6.94 -7.87 -23.60
C GLU A 19 5.60 -7.31 -24.10
N LYS A 20 4.56 -8.15 -24.18
CA LYS A 20 3.21 -7.72 -24.57
C LYS A 20 2.64 -6.69 -23.58
N ALA A 21 2.78 -6.90 -22.26
CA ALA A 21 2.34 -5.93 -21.26
C ALA A 21 3.17 -4.63 -21.32
N GLY A 22 4.47 -4.73 -21.58
CA GLY A 22 5.35 -3.59 -21.82
C GLY A 22 4.92 -2.74 -23.01
N GLU A 23 4.52 -3.37 -24.13
CA GLU A 23 3.97 -2.65 -25.29
C GLU A 23 2.63 -1.95 -24.97
N ILE A 24 1.76 -2.57 -24.16
CA ILE A 24 0.54 -1.91 -23.67
C ILE A 24 0.91 -0.61 -22.94
N LEU A 25 1.87 -0.66 -22.01
CA LEU A 25 2.31 0.51 -21.23
C LEU A 25 2.94 1.60 -22.11
N LYS A 26 3.82 1.22 -23.05
CA LYS A 26 4.44 2.15 -24.02
C LYS A 26 3.42 2.87 -24.89
N ASN A 27 2.32 2.18 -25.24
CA ASN A 27 1.22 2.75 -26.02
C ASN A 27 0.18 3.50 -25.16
N GLY A 28 0.50 3.82 -23.92
CA GLY A 28 -0.34 4.59 -23.01
C GLY A 28 -1.54 3.81 -22.45
N GLY A 29 -1.48 2.46 -22.45
CA GLY A 29 -2.42 1.58 -21.76
C GLY A 29 -2.03 1.39 -20.30
N LEU A 30 -2.85 0.62 -19.56
CA LEU A 30 -2.70 0.36 -18.13
C LEU A 30 -2.49 -1.13 -17.87
N ALA A 31 -1.52 -1.45 -17.00
CA ALA A 31 -1.25 -2.81 -16.54
C ALA A 31 -1.16 -2.86 -15.02
N ALA A 32 -1.89 -3.77 -14.39
CA ALA A 32 -1.69 -4.09 -12.98
C ALA A 32 -0.62 -5.17 -12.83
N PHE A 33 0.20 -5.07 -11.80
CA PHE A 33 1.34 -5.95 -11.59
C PHE A 33 1.65 -6.18 -10.12
N PRO A 34 2.21 -7.36 -9.75
CA PRO A 34 2.62 -7.66 -8.39
C PRO A 34 3.84 -6.84 -7.99
N THR A 35 3.95 -6.51 -6.72
CA THR A 35 5.21 -6.09 -6.09
C THR A 35 5.37 -6.84 -4.78
N GLU A 36 6.53 -6.73 -4.12
CA GLU A 36 6.76 -7.31 -2.81
C GLU A 36 5.85 -6.70 -1.72
N THR A 37 5.27 -5.51 -1.98
CA THR A 37 4.39 -4.80 -1.03
C THR A 37 2.90 -5.05 -1.27
N VAL A 38 2.38 -4.53 -2.37
CA VAL A 38 0.98 -4.68 -2.83
C VAL A 38 0.96 -4.63 -4.36
N TYR A 39 -0.12 -5.01 -5.00
CA TYR A 39 -0.27 -4.84 -6.44
C TYR A 39 -0.33 -3.36 -6.83
N GLY A 40 0.41 -2.99 -7.86
CA GLY A 40 0.44 -1.65 -8.46
C GLY A 40 -0.39 -1.58 -9.74
N LEU A 41 -1.05 -0.44 -9.98
CA LEU A 41 -1.66 -0.11 -11.27
C LEU A 41 -0.72 0.81 -12.04
N GLY A 42 -0.08 0.29 -13.09
CA GLY A 42 0.95 0.96 -13.86
C GLY A 42 0.46 1.65 -15.13
N GLY A 43 1.05 2.79 -15.40
CA GLY A 43 1.03 3.49 -16.69
C GLY A 43 2.39 4.16 -16.92
N ASN A 44 2.68 4.60 -18.14
CA ASN A 44 3.93 5.29 -18.45
C ASN A 44 4.06 6.57 -17.62
N ALA A 45 5.08 6.64 -16.75
CA ALA A 45 5.28 7.76 -15.82
C ALA A 45 5.62 9.09 -16.50
N LEU A 46 6.12 9.04 -17.73
CA LEU A 46 6.52 10.20 -18.52
C LEU A 46 5.42 10.67 -19.49
N ASP A 47 4.24 10.03 -19.45
CA ASP A 47 3.07 10.40 -20.25
C ASP A 47 1.93 10.90 -19.33
N ALA A 48 1.61 12.20 -19.47
CA ALA A 48 0.50 12.84 -18.74
C ALA A 48 -0.83 12.11 -18.92
N LYS A 49 -1.12 11.65 -20.16
CA LYS A 49 -2.38 10.95 -20.46
C LYS A 49 -2.48 9.57 -19.80
N ALA A 50 -1.35 8.87 -19.65
CA ALA A 50 -1.32 7.61 -18.92
C ALA A 50 -1.62 7.84 -17.41
N SER A 51 -1.07 8.90 -16.83
CA SER A 51 -1.38 9.29 -15.45
C SER A 51 -2.86 9.65 -15.26
N GLU A 52 -3.46 10.42 -16.16
CA GLU A 52 -4.90 10.74 -16.16
C GLU A 52 -5.76 9.45 -16.20
N LYS A 53 -5.38 8.48 -17.04
CA LYS A 53 -6.07 7.18 -17.12
C LYS A 53 -6.00 6.40 -15.81
N ILE A 54 -4.84 6.42 -15.10
CA ILE A 54 -4.71 5.80 -13.78
C ILE A 54 -5.71 6.42 -12.78
N TYR A 55 -5.78 7.74 -12.71
CA TYR A 55 -6.74 8.44 -11.84
C TYR A 55 -8.18 8.08 -12.19
N ALA A 56 -8.52 8.09 -13.47
CA ALA A 56 -9.86 7.75 -13.95
C ALA A 56 -10.26 6.30 -13.65
N ALA A 57 -9.38 5.32 -13.92
CA ALA A 57 -9.65 3.92 -13.66
C ALA A 57 -9.92 3.62 -12.19
N LYS A 58 -9.21 4.29 -11.28
CA LYS A 58 -9.35 4.13 -9.84
C LYS A 58 -10.48 4.96 -9.22
N GLY A 59 -10.95 6.02 -9.88
CA GLY A 59 -11.73 7.09 -9.23
C GLY A 59 -10.91 7.84 -8.18
N ARG A 60 -9.60 8.01 -8.44
CA ARG A 60 -8.65 8.65 -7.52
C ARG A 60 -8.60 10.18 -7.78
N PRO A 61 -8.58 11.01 -6.72
CA PRO A 61 -8.32 12.45 -6.88
C PRO A 61 -6.96 12.70 -7.55
N SER A 62 -6.91 13.60 -8.54
CA SER A 62 -5.71 13.88 -9.33
C SER A 62 -4.63 14.66 -8.56
N ASP A 63 -4.99 15.31 -7.45
CA ASP A 63 -4.07 15.98 -6.53
C ASP A 63 -3.32 15.02 -5.57
N ASN A 64 -3.60 13.71 -5.66
CA ASN A 64 -2.95 12.68 -4.86
C ASN A 64 -1.86 12.00 -5.72
N PRO A 65 -0.57 12.35 -5.56
CA PRO A 65 0.51 12.01 -6.48
C PRO A 65 0.69 10.50 -6.67
N LEU A 66 1.30 10.12 -7.78
CA LEU A 66 1.68 8.74 -8.10
C LEU A 66 3.15 8.51 -7.70
N ILE A 67 3.53 7.24 -7.53
CA ILE A 67 4.92 6.84 -7.31
C ILE A 67 5.51 6.37 -8.63
N VAL A 68 6.61 6.95 -9.05
CA VAL A 68 7.37 6.50 -10.22
C VAL A 68 8.23 5.30 -9.82
N HIS A 69 7.96 4.16 -10.45
CA HIS A 69 8.74 2.93 -10.29
C HIS A 69 9.82 2.88 -11.38
N ILE A 70 11.05 2.67 -10.98
CA ILE A 70 12.21 2.53 -11.88
C ILE A 70 12.68 1.08 -11.93
N GLY A 71 13.25 0.68 -13.07
CA GLY A 71 13.76 -0.69 -13.27
C GLY A 71 15.25 -0.84 -12.96
N ARG A 72 15.98 0.27 -12.79
CA ARG A 72 17.41 0.32 -12.49
C ARG A 72 17.69 1.50 -11.59
N ARG A 73 18.69 1.39 -10.72
CA ARG A 73 19.05 2.47 -9.80
C ARG A 73 19.54 3.71 -10.55
N GLU A 74 20.25 3.51 -11.65
CA GLU A 74 20.81 4.55 -12.51
C GLU A 74 19.73 5.44 -13.15
N ASP A 75 18.50 4.91 -13.29
CA ASP A 75 17.37 5.64 -13.86
C ASP A 75 16.84 6.75 -12.93
N LEU A 76 17.25 6.76 -11.65
CA LEU A 76 16.80 7.74 -10.67
C LEU A 76 17.02 9.18 -11.13
N GLU A 77 18.19 9.50 -11.69
CA GLU A 77 18.56 10.86 -12.08
C GLU A 77 17.80 11.35 -13.33
N THR A 78 17.15 10.46 -14.06
CA THR A 78 16.24 10.85 -15.14
C THR A 78 14.99 11.55 -14.62
N VAL A 79 14.49 11.14 -13.45
CA VAL A 79 13.21 11.61 -12.91
C VAL A 79 13.38 12.51 -11.67
N ALA A 80 14.49 12.38 -10.93
CA ALA A 80 14.80 13.11 -9.72
C ALA A 80 15.99 14.08 -9.92
N ALA A 81 15.82 15.32 -9.48
CA ALA A 81 16.86 16.33 -9.45
C ALA A 81 17.49 16.42 -8.04
N ASN A 82 18.71 16.96 -7.96
CA ASN A 82 19.37 17.29 -6.70
C ASN A 82 19.40 16.13 -5.67
N VAL A 83 19.61 14.89 -6.13
CA VAL A 83 19.65 13.72 -5.24
C VAL A 83 20.80 13.84 -4.25
N PRO A 84 20.53 13.95 -2.93
CA PRO A 84 21.59 14.11 -1.95
C PRO A 84 22.36 12.79 -1.71
N GLU A 85 23.60 12.90 -1.23
CA GLU A 85 24.45 11.74 -0.95
C GLU A 85 23.84 10.80 0.11
N SER A 86 23.10 11.35 1.08
CA SER A 86 22.37 10.56 2.06
C SER A 86 21.30 9.65 1.41
N ALA A 87 20.57 10.14 0.41
CA ALA A 87 19.62 9.35 -0.34
C ALA A 87 20.31 8.28 -1.19
N ARG A 88 21.47 8.56 -1.80
CA ARG A 88 22.26 7.54 -2.52
C ARG A 88 22.73 6.42 -1.60
N LYS A 89 23.15 6.74 -0.37
CA LYS A 89 23.51 5.75 0.66
C LYS A 89 22.30 4.90 1.04
N LEU A 90 21.13 5.53 1.23
CA LEU A 90 19.91 4.80 1.55
C LEU A 90 19.46 3.92 0.38
N ALA A 91 19.52 4.42 -0.87
CA ALA A 91 19.26 3.63 -2.05
C ALA A 91 20.20 2.42 -2.18
N ALA A 92 21.47 2.58 -1.82
CA ALA A 92 22.44 1.47 -1.85
C ALA A 92 22.11 0.38 -0.81
N ALA A 93 21.55 0.76 0.34
CA ALA A 93 21.22 -0.14 1.42
C ALA A 93 19.82 -0.83 1.27
N CYS A 94 18.85 -0.12 0.65
CA CYS A 94 17.44 -0.52 0.70
C CYS A 94 16.80 -0.76 -0.68
N TRP A 95 17.47 -0.48 -1.79
CA TRP A 95 17.00 -0.74 -3.14
C TRP A 95 17.82 -1.84 -3.85
N PRO A 96 17.13 -2.76 -4.57
CA PRO A 96 15.68 -2.82 -4.75
C PRO A 96 14.96 -3.23 -3.45
N GLY A 97 13.75 -2.64 -3.21
CA GLY A 97 13.01 -2.97 -1.99
C GLY A 97 11.80 -2.07 -1.69
N PRO A 98 11.17 -2.28 -0.51
CA PRO A 98 9.94 -1.62 -0.08
C PRO A 98 10.17 -0.20 0.46
N LEU A 99 10.99 0.59 -0.25
CA LEU A 99 11.32 1.98 0.08
C LEU A 99 10.97 2.90 -1.09
N THR A 100 10.24 3.96 -0.80
CA THR A 100 9.98 5.09 -1.70
C THR A 100 10.70 6.32 -1.17
N MET A 101 11.39 7.06 -2.03
CA MET A 101 12.05 8.32 -1.68
C MET A 101 11.48 9.46 -2.51
N ILE A 102 11.31 10.64 -1.89
CA ILE A 102 10.79 11.83 -2.55
C ILE A 102 11.93 12.81 -2.79
N PHE A 103 11.97 13.37 -4.01
CA PHE A 103 12.97 14.32 -4.47
C PHE A 103 12.31 15.47 -5.24
N GLU A 104 13.03 16.53 -5.51
CA GLU A 104 12.65 17.46 -6.57
C GLU A 104 12.57 16.72 -7.90
N LYS A 105 11.52 16.99 -8.70
CA LYS A 105 11.39 16.32 -10.00
C LYS A 105 12.20 16.99 -11.09
N THR A 106 12.62 16.22 -12.08
CA THR A 106 13.10 16.77 -13.37
C THR A 106 11.92 17.16 -14.27
N ASN A 107 12.21 17.85 -15.38
CA ASN A 107 11.21 18.19 -16.39
C ASN A 107 10.72 16.96 -17.20
N ALA A 108 11.36 15.81 -17.06
CA ALA A 108 10.93 14.57 -17.72
C ALA A 108 9.60 14.05 -17.15
N VAL A 109 9.31 14.33 -15.87
CA VAL A 109 8.08 13.88 -15.21
C VAL A 109 6.99 14.95 -15.35
N PRO A 110 5.84 14.65 -15.98
CA PRO A 110 4.74 15.60 -16.11
C PRO A 110 4.08 15.93 -14.74
N LEU A 111 3.43 17.07 -14.65
CA LEU A 111 2.74 17.50 -13.43
C LEU A 111 1.57 16.57 -13.06
N GLU A 112 0.91 16.01 -14.04
CA GLU A 112 -0.18 15.04 -13.87
C GLU A 112 0.29 13.79 -13.11
N THR A 113 1.53 13.34 -13.33
CA THR A 113 2.12 12.21 -12.58
C THR A 113 2.35 12.55 -11.11
N THR A 114 2.74 13.79 -10.84
CA THR A 114 3.08 14.24 -9.48
C THR A 114 1.93 14.95 -8.77
N GLY A 115 0.71 14.94 -9.35
CA GLY A 115 -0.43 15.64 -8.78
C GLY A 115 -0.17 17.14 -8.61
N ASP A 116 0.43 17.79 -9.61
CA ASP A 116 0.87 19.20 -9.66
C ASP A 116 1.94 19.56 -8.60
N LEU A 117 2.68 18.61 -8.07
CA LEU A 117 3.82 18.88 -7.18
C LEU A 117 5.11 19.07 -7.99
N THR A 118 6.03 19.87 -7.43
CA THR A 118 7.39 20.03 -7.94
C THR A 118 8.34 18.91 -7.47
N SER A 119 7.83 17.97 -6.68
CA SER A 119 8.52 16.79 -6.18
C SER A 119 7.98 15.51 -6.83
N VAL A 120 8.81 14.48 -6.85
CA VAL A 120 8.48 13.14 -7.36
C VAL A 120 8.83 12.07 -6.33
N ALA A 121 7.92 11.14 -6.11
CA ALA A 121 8.16 9.93 -5.33
C ALA A 121 8.70 8.84 -6.25
N VAL A 122 9.84 8.24 -5.91
CA VAL A 122 10.52 7.22 -6.72
C VAL A 122 10.74 5.95 -5.92
N ARG A 123 10.52 4.80 -6.55
CA ARG A 123 10.75 3.48 -5.95
C ARG A 123 11.41 2.53 -6.93
N TYR A 124 12.30 1.68 -6.42
CA TYR A 124 12.86 0.53 -7.15
C TYR A 124 12.41 -0.75 -6.43
N PRO A 125 11.35 -1.44 -6.90
CA PRO A 125 10.80 -2.63 -6.25
C PRO A 125 11.76 -3.83 -6.35
N SER A 126 11.71 -4.75 -5.37
CA SER A 126 12.52 -5.97 -5.38
C SER A 126 11.89 -7.12 -6.18
N ASN A 127 10.58 -7.10 -6.40
CA ASN A 127 9.87 -8.13 -7.14
C ASN A 127 10.36 -8.22 -8.58
N LYS A 128 10.81 -9.42 -9.01
CA LYS A 128 11.43 -9.65 -10.34
C LYS A 128 10.44 -9.46 -11.48
N VAL A 129 9.16 -9.82 -11.29
CA VAL A 129 8.10 -9.66 -12.29
C VAL A 129 7.82 -8.18 -12.51
N ALA A 130 7.71 -7.40 -11.40
CA ALA A 130 7.58 -5.95 -11.47
C ALA A 130 8.76 -5.33 -12.23
N ASN A 131 9.98 -5.72 -11.90
CA ASN A 131 11.18 -5.19 -12.53
C ASN A 131 11.21 -5.48 -14.02
N ALA A 132 10.92 -6.73 -14.43
CA ALA A 132 10.86 -7.11 -15.85
C ALA A 132 9.82 -6.27 -16.61
N LEU A 133 8.62 -6.06 -16.02
CA LEU A 133 7.58 -5.24 -16.63
C LEU A 133 7.99 -3.76 -16.73
N ILE A 134 8.59 -3.19 -15.68
CA ILE A 134 9.07 -1.80 -15.70
C ILE A 134 10.07 -1.59 -16.84
N LEU A 135 11.04 -2.50 -16.98
CA LEU A 135 12.04 -2.43 -18.06
C LEU A 135 11.38 -2.58 -19.44
N ALA A 136 10.49 -3.55 -19.60
CA ALA A 136 9.75 -3.76 -20.86
C ALA A 136 8.84 -2.57 -21.20
N GLY A 137 8.28 -1.88 -20.20
CA GLY A 137 7.44 -0.69 -20.32
C GLY A 137 8.18 0.63 -20.58
N GLY A 138 9.51 0.59 -20.70
CA GLY A 138 10.33 1.78 -20.98
C GLY A 138 11.10 2.33 -19.78
N GLY A 139 11.15 1.61 -18.66
CA GLY A 139 11.97 1.93 -17.48
C GLY A 139 11.30 2.80 -16.43
N PHE A 140 10.18 3.47 -16.75
CA PHE A 140 9.51 4.43 -15.85
C PHE A 140 8.00 4.19 -15.82
N ILE A 141 7.49 3.64 -14.73
CA ILE A 141 6.06 3.36 -14.56
C ILE A 141 5.51 4.11 -13.35
N ALA A 142 4.52 4.97 -13.56
CA ALA A 142 3.76 5.56 -12.46
C ALA A 142 2.76 4.54 -11.95
N ALA A 143 2.81 4.23 -10.65
CA ALA A 143 1.88 3.26 -10.08
C ALA A 143 1.46 3.60 -8.64
N PRO A 144 0.17 3.82 -8.39
CA PRO A 144 -0.46 3.65 -7.07
C PRO A 144 -0.83 2.17 -6.87
N SER A 145 -1.37 1.80 -5.70
CA SER A 145 -1.99 0.47 -5.48
C SER A 145 -3.14 0.21 -6.48
N ALA A 146 -3.32 -1.05 -6.90
CA ALA A 146 -4.25 -1.43 -7.98
C ALA A 146 -5.70 -1.69 -7.49
N ASN A 147 -6.25 -0.82 -6.63
CA ASN A 147 -7.61 -0.88 -6.09
C ASN A 147 -8.47 0.31 -6.54
N THR A 148 -9.78 0.18 -6.49
CA THR A 148 -10.68 1.33 -6.48
C THR A 148 -10.36 2.23 -5.28
N SER A 149 -10.31 3.54 -5.48
CA SER A 149 -9.90 4.50 -4.44
C SER A 149 -10.71 4.35 -3.15
N GLY A 150 -10.04 4.32 -2.02
CA GLY A 150 -10.65 4.16 -0.69
C GLY A 150 -10.73 2.72 -0.17
N ARG A 151 -10.77 1.71 -1.04
CA ARG A 151 -10.80 0.28 -0.66
C ARG A 151 -9.44 -0.21 -0.13
N PRO A 152 -9.38 -1.35 0.60
CA PRO A 152 -8.12 -1.97 1.01
C PRO A 152 -7.20 -2.25 -0.18
N SER A 153 -5.88 -2.04 -0.02
CA SER A 153 -4.93 -2.28 -1.10
C SER A 153 -4.91 -3.76 -1.52
N PRO A 154 -4.75 -4.07 -2.82
CA PRO A 154 -4.80 -5.44 -3.30
C PRO A 154 -3.47 -6.16 -3.01
N THR A 155 -3.54 -7.31 -2.37
CA THR A 155 -2.41 -8.20 -2.11
C THR A 155 -2.42 -9.45 -2.98
N LYS A 156 -3.52 -9.66 -3.75
CA LYS A 156 -3.73 -10.77 -4.67
C LYS A 156 -4.26 -10.26 -6.01
N ALA A 157 -4.05 -11.03 -7.09
CA ALA A 157 -4.57 -10.67 -8.41
C ALA A 157 -6.11 -10.64 -8.43
N GLU A 158 -6.79 -11.52 -7.67
CA GLU A 158 -8.24 -11.56 -7.54
C GLU A 158 -8.81 -10.22 -7.04
N HIS A 159 -8.14 -9.57 -6.08
CA HIS A 159 -8.53 -8.24 -5.60
C HIS A 159 -8.49 -7.18 -6.70
N VAL A 160 -7.48 -7.27 -7.60
CA VAL A 160 -7.34 -6.38 -8.75
C VAL A 160 -8.44 -6.65 -9.79
N ILE A 161 -8.72 -7.93 -10.06
CA ILE A 161 -9.76 -8.35 -11.00
C ILE A 161 -11.13 -7.83 -10.54
N GLU A 162 -11.43 -7.93 -9.25
CA GLU A 162 -12.67 -7.40 -8.66
C GLU A 162 -12.80 -5.90 -8.84
N ASP A 163 -11.73 -5.14 -8.54
CA ASP A 163 -11.77 -3.67 -8.52
C ASP A 163 -11.65 -3.02 -9.90
N LEU A 164 -10.80 -3.58 -10.78
CA LEU A 164 -10.35 -2.92 -12.00
C LEU A 164 -10.38 -3.80 -13.26
N GLY A 165 -10.81 -5.06 -13.17
CA GLY A 165 -10.70 -6.02 -14.28
C GLY A 165 -11.43 -5.64 -15.56
N ASP A 166 -12.37 -4.70 -15.54
CA ASP A 166 -13.09 -4.14 -16.70
C ASP A 166 -12.60 -2.75 -17.12
N LYS A 167 -11.67 -2.15 -16.36
CA LYS A 167 -11.21 -0.75 -16.50
C LYS A 167 -9.78 -0.60 -17.01
N ILE A 168 -9.03 -1.71 -17.07
CA ILE A 168 -7.61 -1.72 -17.44
C ILE A 168 -7.33 -2.75 -18.52
N ASP A 169 -6.15 -2.67 -19.15
CA ASP A 169 -5.84 -3.48 -20.33
C ASP A 169 -5.25 -4.85 -19.97
N CYS A 170 -4.45 -4.91 -18.89
CA CYS A 170 -3.70 -6.09 -18.50
C CYS A 170 -3.58 -6.24 -16.99
N ILE A 171 -3.53 -7.51 -16.53
CA ILE A 171 -3.20 -7.90 -15.14
C ILE A 171 -2.13 -8.99 -15.21
N ILE A 172 -0.99 -8.73 -14.58
CA ILE A 172 0.03 -9.75 -14.35
C ILE A 172 -0.25 -10.37 -12.98
N ASP A 173 -0.66 -11.62 -12.97
CA ASP A 173 -0.86 -12.41 -11.76
C ASP A 173 0.47 -13.07 -11.38
N GLY A 174 1.10 -12.57 -10.33
CA GLY A 174 2.37 -13.06 -9.78
C GLY A 174 2.24 -13.72 -8.43
N GLY A 175 1.01 -14.07 -8.02
CA GLY A 175 0.72 -14.61 -6.70
C GLY A 175 0.53 -13.54 -5.63
N ASP A 176 0.54 -13.95 -4.37
CA ASP A 176 0.31 -13.08 -3.22
C ASP A 176 1.51 -12.15 -2.98
N ALA A 177 1.24 -10.90 -2.59
CA ALA A 177 2.29 -9.96 -2.20
C ALA A 177 2.92 -10.39 -0.87
N GLU A 178 4.26 -10.39 -0.80
CA GLU A 178 5.02 -10.93 0.35
C GLU A 178 4.78 -10.15 1.65
N ILE A 179 4.84 -8.79 1.59
CA ILE A 179 4.75 -7.92 2.77
C ILE A 179 3.31 -7.57 3.12
N GLY A 180 2.47 -7.33 2.12
CA GLY A 180 1.05 -7.00 2.31
C GLY A 180 0.74 -5.54 2.66
N LEU A 181 1.74 -4.71 2.95
CA LEU A 181 1.60 -3.26 3.21
C LEU A 181 2.46 -2.45 2.24
N GLU A 182 2.05 -1.22 1.97
CA GLU A 182 2.78 -0.31 1.07
C GLU A 182 4.14 0.08 1.64
N SER A 183 5.05 0.48 0.74
CA SER A 183 6.41 0.91 1.04
C SER A 183 6.50 2.02 2.08
N THR A 184 7.58 2.04 2.85
CA THR A 184 8.00 3.22 3.62
C THR A 184 8.26 4.39 2.66
N ILE A 185 7.83 5.61 3.01
CA ILE A 185 8.10 6.83 2.23
C ILE A 185 8.97 7.78 3.04
N VAL A 186 10.10 8.18 2.48
CA VAL A 186 11.04 9.15 3.07
C VAL A 186 11.18 10.35 2.14
N ASP A 187 10.95 11.54 2.67
CA ASP A 187 11.11 12.82 1.97
C ASP A 187 12.55 13.35 2.12
N PHE A 188 13.20 13.60 0.98
CA PHE A 188 14.54 14.19 0.87
C PHE A 188 14.51 15.62 0.29
N THR A 189 13.35 16.24 0.18
CA THR A 189 13.22 17.64 -0.29
C THR A 189 13.56 18.65 0.82
N GLU A 190 13.73 18.19 2.05
CA GLU A 190 14.10 18.99 3.23
C GLU A 190 15.49 18.58 3.74
N GLU A 191 16.09 19.43 4.58
CA GLU A 191 17.44 19.21 5.11
C GLU A 191 17.55 17.89 5.91
N ILE A 192 16.53 17.55 6.69
CA ILE A 192 16.49 16.32 7.48
C ILE A 192 15.50 15.35 6.83
N PRO A 193 15.95 14.15 6.44
CA PRO A 193 15.08 13.14 5.88
C PRO A 193 13.89 12.83 6.80
N THR A 194 12.67 12.88 6.24
CA THR A 194 11.43 12.78 7.02
C THR A 194 10.56 11.63 6.53
N ILE A 195 10.17 10.72 7.43
CA ILE A 195 9.23 9.64 7.13
C ILE A 195 7.84 10.26 6.99
N LEU A 196 7.23 10.11 5.80
CA LEU A 196 5.86 10.56 5.52
C LEU A 196 4.85 9.41 5.56
N ARG A 197 5.29 8.18 5.41
CA ARG A 197 4.46 6.97 5.53
C ARG A 197 5.29 5.84 6.14
N PRO A 198 4.87 5.28 7.29
CA PRO A 198 5.54 4.12 7.86
C PRO A 198 5.25 2.87 7.02
N GLY A 199 6.21 1.97 6.93
CA GLY A 199 6.16 0.70 6.21
C GLY A 199 7.19 -0.27 6.77
N TYR A 200 7.72 -1.16 5.91
CA TYR A 200 8.69 -2.18 6.30
C TYR A 200 9.94 -1.59 6.98
N TYR A 201 10.50 -0.52 6.41
CA TYR A 201 11.63 0.17 7.03
C TYR A 201 11.12 1.14 8.09
N ASN A 202 11.38 0.82 9.35
CA ASN A 202 11.05 1.68 10.50
C ASN A 202 12.13 2.76 10.73
N LYS A 203 11.86 3.69 11.65
CA LYS A 203 12.76 4.81 11.94
C LYS A 203 14.15 4.33 12.36
N GLU A 204 14.26 3.33 13.22
CA GLU A 204 15.52 2.80 13.73
C GLU A 204 16.39 2.21 12.61
N MET A 205 15.78 1.49 11.67
CA MET A 205 16.47 0.92 10.50
C MET A 205 17.03 2.03 9.60
N LEU A 206 16.24 3.08 9.38
CA LEU A 206 16.67 4.23 8.57
C LEU A 206 17.76 5.05 9.26
N GLU A 207 17.69 5.26 10.57
CA GLU A 207 18.70 5.97 11.36
C GLU A 207 20.07 5.29 11.35
N LYS A 208 20.12 3.96 11.23
CA LYS A 208 21.39 3.21 11.06
C LYS A 208 22.16 3.62 9.80
N VAL A 209 21.46 4.07 8.75
CA VAL A 209 22.05 4.47 7.48
C VAL A 209 22.23 5.99 7.39
N LEU A 210 21.24 6.75 7.88
CA LEU A 210 21.10 8.19 7.68
C LEU A 210 21.56 9.02 8.89
N GLY A 211 21.67 8.42 10.07
CA GLY A 211 21.84 9.12 11.34
C GLY A 211 20.51 9.66 11.85
N THR A 212 20.20 10.93 11.59
CA THR A 212 18.95 11.54 12.06
C THR A 212 17.84 11.41 11.03
N VAL A 213 16.66 10.94 11.47
CA VAL A 213 15.44 10.86 10.66
C VAL A 213 14.25 11.41 11.46
N ARG A 214 13.46 12.27 10.85
CA ARG A 214 12.21 12.76 11.43
C ARG A 214 11.03 11.87 11.03
N VAL A 215 9.98 11.93 11.82
CA VAL A 215 8.67 11.35 11.51
C VAL A 215 7.69 12.50 11.38
N ASP A 216 6.93 12.54 10.28
CA ASP A 216 5.92 13.57 10.08
C ASP A 216 4.81 13.44 11.12
N PRO A 217 4.48 14.50 11.88
CA PRO A 217 3.40 14.45 12.89
C PRO A 217 2.03 14.08 12.31
N GLY A 218 1.80 14.37 11.02
CA GLY A 218 0.56 14.06 10.33
C GLY A 218 0.31 12.58 10.05
N ILE A 219 1.29 11.69 10.35
CA ILE A 219 1.12 10.24 10.15
C ILE A 219 -0.03 9.67 10.97
N LEU A 220 -0.25 10.18 12.18
CA LEU A 220 -1.31 9.74 13.11
C LEU A 220 -2.46 10.75 13.24
N ALA A 221 -2.38 11.92 12.58
CA ALA A 221 -3.40 12.95 12.69
C ALA A 221 -4.64 12.61 11.86
N GLU A 222 -5.83 12.86 12.41
CA GLU A 222 -7.12 12.65 11.73
C GLU A 222 -7.33 13.58 10.52
N ASP A 223 -6.82 14.82 10.59
CA ASP A 223 -6.99 15.84 9.55
C ASP A 223 -5.69 16.63 9.33
N SER A 224 -5.00 16.39 8.24
CA SER A 224 -4.00 17.33 7.76
C SER A 224 -4.61 18.17 6.63
N HIS A 225 -4.81 19.47 6.86
CA HIS A 225 -5.17 20.43 5.79
C HIS A 225 -4.02 20.66 4.80
N VAL A 226 -2.87 20.00 5.02
CA VAL A 226 -1.68 20.10 4.17
C VAL A 226 -1.88 19.25 2.92
N ARG A 227 -1.52 19.81 1.75
CA ARG A 227 -1.51 19.07 0.48
C ARG A 227 -0.62 17.83 0.61
N PRO A 228 -1.10 16.64 0.25
CA PRO A 228 -0.32 15.41 0.42
C PRO A 228 0.91 15.43 -0.50
N LYS A 229 2.10 15.29 0.06
CA LYS A 229 3.36 15.07 -0.68
C LYS A 229 3.50 13.62 -1.16
N ALA A 230 2.69 12.71 -0.61
CA ALA A 230 2.77 11.26 -0.87
C ALA A 230 1.40 10.58 -0.81
N PRO A 231 1.25 9.42 -1.49
CA PRO A 231 0.04 8.60 -1.39
C PRO A 231 -0.25 8.15 0.05
N GLY A 232 -1.54 8.18 0.45
CA GLY A 232 -1.98 7.67 1.76
C GLY A 232 -1.85 8.66 2.91
N MET A 233 -1.47 9.93 2.67
CA MET A 233 -1.43 10.97 3.70
C MET A 233 -2.81 11.59 3.96
N ARG A 234 -3.67 11.71 2.96
CA ARG A 234 -4.98 12.33 3.00
C ARG A 234 -6.04 11.39 2.47
N TYR A 235 -7.30 11.69 2.67
CA TYR A 235 -8.47 10.92 2.26
C TYR A 235 -8.70 9.62 3.06
N LYS A 236 -9.96 9.15 3.06
CA LYS A 236 -10.32 7.84 3.60
C LYS A 236 -9.63 6.76 2.76
N HIS A 237 -8.80 5.97 3.39
CA HIS A 237 -8.04 4.91 2.74
C HIS A 237 -8.24 3.58 3.46
N TYR A 238 -8.11 2.49 2.70
CA TYR A 238 -8.07 1.12 3.21
C TYR A 238 -9.37 0.66 3.87
N ALA A 239 -10.46 1.42 3.72
CA ALA A 239 -11.70 1.14 4.43
C ALA A 239 -12.44 -0.06 3.83
N PRO A 240 -12.81 -1.06 4.64
CA PRO A 240 -13.82 -2.05 4.25
C PRO A 240 -15.20 -1.40 4.13
N LYS A 241 -16.17 -2.14 3.61
CA LYS A 241 -17.58 -1.72 3.57
C LYS A 241 -18.18 -1.69 4.99
N ALA A 242 -17.73 -2.62 5.84
CA ALA A 242 -18.15 -2.73 7.22
C ALA A 242 -17.69 -1.54 8.09
N ASP A 243 -18.43 -1.28 9.16
CA ASP A 243 -18.05 -0.31 10.19
C ASP A 243 -17.01 -0.93 11.13
N LEU A 244 -15.75 -0.54 11.00
CA LEU A 244 -14.62 -1.07 11.77
C LEU A 244 -14.35 -0.22 13.00
N THR A 245 -14.23 -0.87 14.17
CA THR A 245 -13.82 -0.26 15.44
C THR A 245 -12.65 -1.04 16.04
N ILE A 246 -11.60 -0.33 16.44
CA ILE A 246 -10.43 -0.90 17.12
C ILE A 246 -10.68 -0.84 18.63
N ILE A 247 -10.49 -1.94 19.33
CA ILE A 247 -10.56 -2.00 20.80
C ILE A 247 -9.13 -2.06 21.34
N GLN A 248 -8.76 -1.06 22.10
CA GLN A 248 -7.38 -0.88 22.61
C GLN A 248 -7.37 -0.98 24.15
N GLY A 249 -6.39 -1.69 24.68
CA GLY A 249 -6.18 -1.90 26.12
C GLY A 249 -5.46 -3.21 26.40
N GLU A 250 -5.49 -3.63 27.67
CA GLU A 250 -4.96 -4.93 28.08
C GLU A 250 -5.88 -6.06 27.57
N MET A 251 -5.29 -7.18 27.11
CA MET A 251 -6.06 -8.27 26.48
C MET A 251 -7.14 -8.85 27.41
N GLU A 252 -6.91 -8.86 28.71
CA GLU A 252 -7.88 -9.29 29.74
C GLU A 252 -9.16 -8.45 29.72
N ARG A 253 -9.13 -7.24 29.19
CA ARG A 253 -10.29 -6.34 29.02
C ARG A 253 -10.77 -6.29 27.58
N VAL A 254 -9.85 -6.29 26.61
CA VAL A 254 -10.15 -6.22 25.18
C VAL A 254 -11.01 -7.40 24.74
N ILE A 255 -10.62 -8.64 25.09
CA ILE A 255 -11.32 -9.84 24.67
C ILE A 255 -12.77 -9.91 25.17
N PRO A 256 -13.06 -9.72 26.49
CA PRO A 256 -14.44 -9.67 26.97
C PRO A 256 -15.27 -8.56 26.31
N GLU A 257 -14.68 -7.39 26.07
CA GLU A 257 -15.40 -6.27 25.47
C GLU A 257 -15.75 -6.55 24.00
N ILE A 258 -14.81 -7.07 23.19
CA ILE A 258 -15.11 -7.49 21.80
C ILE A 258 -16.22 -8.54 21.78
N ASN A 259 -16.16 -9.57 22.65
CA ASN A 259 -17.20 -10.59 22.75
C ASN A 259 -18.57 -9.97 23.11
N ARG A 260 -18.61 -9.02 24.06
CA ARG A 260 -19.82 -8.32 24.45
C ARG A 260 -20.41 -7.51 23.29
N LEU A 261 -19.59 -6.69 22.62
CA LEU A 261 -20.01 -5.85 21.50
C LEU A 261 -20.47 -6.68 20.31
N ALA A 262 -19.72 -7.75 19.98
CA ALA A 262 -20.09 -8.67 18.92
C ALA A 262 -21.45 -9.32 19.16
N ALA A 263 -21.69 -9.83 20.38
CA ALA A 263 -22.97 -10.44 20.75
C ALA A 263 -24.13 -9.44 20.72
N GLU A 264 -23.91 -8.17 21.07
CA GLU A 264 -24.91 -7.11 20.97
C GLU A 264 -25.32 -6.83 19.51
N GLN A 265 -24.34 -6.75 18.60
CA GLN A 265 -24.60 -6.50 17.17
C GLN A 265 -25.28 -7.70 16.51
N GLU A 266 -24.89 -8.95 16.84
CA GLU A 266 -25.58 -10.14 16.33
C GLU A 266 -27.04 -10.21 16.80
N LYS A 267 -27.31 -9.87 18.08
CA LYS A 267 -28.69 -9.76 18.60
C LYS A 267 -29.51 -8.69 17.85
N ALA A 268 -28.83 -7.65 17.35
CA ALA A 268 -29.45 -6.63 16.48
C ALA A 268 -29.62 -7.09 15.02
N GLY A 269 -29.24 -8.32 14.70
CA GLY A 269 -29.37 -8.93 13.36
C GLY A 269 -28.27 -8.58 12.37
N LYS A 270 -27.15 -8.01 12.84
CA LYS A 270 -26.02 -7.67 11.98
C LYS A 270 -25.01 -8.81 11.87
N LYS A 271 -24.38 -8.93 10.73
CA LYS A 271 -23.25 -9.84 10.53
C LYS A 271 -21.96 -9.19 11.06
N VAL A 272 -21.30 -9.84 12.02
CA VAL A 272 -20.16 -9.30 12.74
C VAL A 272 -18.89 -10.05 12.36
N GLY A 273 -17.78 -9.31 12.19
CA GLY A 273 -16.43 -9.82 12.02
C GLY A 273 -15.55 -9.47 13.23
N VAL A 274 -14.61 -10.34 13.55
CA VAL A 274 -13.60 -10.11 14.59
C VAL A 274 -12.22 -10.34 14.00
N ILE A 275 -11.33 -9.33 14.13
CA ILE A 275 -9.91 -9.44 13.80
C ILE A 275 -9.12 -9.65 15.09
N CYS A 276 -8.44 -10.77 15.18
CA CYS A 276 -7.65 -11.17 16.34
C CYS A 276 -6.31 -11.76 15.91
N THR A 277 -5.46 -12.15 16.85
CA THR A 277 -4.25 -12.92 16.58
C THR A 277 -4.48 -14.42 16.83
N ASP A 278 -3.51 -15.26 16.38
CA ASP A 278 -3.58 -16.71 16.62
C ASP A 278 -3.63 -17.03 18.11
N GLU A 279 -2.95 -16.23 18.94
CA GLU A 279 -2.88 -16.41 20.38
C GLU A 279 -4.21 -16.16 21.10
N THR A 280 -5.08 -15.32 20.52
CA THR A 280 -6.34 -14.91 21.14
C THR A 280 -7.58 -15.51 20.48
N ARG A 281 -7.45 -16.11 19.29
CA ARG A 281 -8.56 -16.57 18.45
C ARG A 281 -9.59 -17.42 19.19
N GLU A 282 -9.12 -18.41 19.97
CA GLU A 282 -10.00 -19.36 20.69
C GLU A 282 -10.78 -18.72 21.85
N GLN A 283 -10.46 -17.47 22.21
CA GLN A 283 -11.13 -16.72 23.29
C GLN A 283 -12.31 -15.89 22.77
N TYR A 284 -12.46 -15.77 21.45
CA TYR A 284 -13.62 -15.14 20.81
C TYR A 284 -14.69 -16.19 20.53
N THR A 285 -15.95 -15.84 20.78
CA THR A 285 -17.07 -16.80 20.76
C THR A 285 -18.18 -16.39 19.81
N THR A 286 -18.12 -15.20 19.23
CA THR A 286 -19.22 -14.59 18.48
C THR A 286 -18.67 -13.89 17.24
N GLY A 287 -19.36 -14.05 16.11
CA GLY A 287 -19.00 -13.46 14.82
C GLY A 287 -18.16 -14.35 13.93
N ASP A 288 -17.80 -13.83 12.77
CA ASP A 288 -16.82 -14.41 11.85
C ASP A 288 -15.42 -14.03 12.36
N ILE A 289 -14.74 -14.98 13.01
CA ILE A 289 -13.47 -14.74 13.71
C ILE A 289 -12.31 -15.09 12.76
N LYS A 290 -11.54 -14.07 12.36
CA LYS A 290 -10.38 -14.25 11.49
C LYS A 290 -9.10 -13.86 12.23
N SER A 291 -8.15 -14.80 12.28
CA SER A 291 -6.81 -14.50 12.75
C SER A 291 -6.02 -13.77 11.68
N ILE A 292 -5.35 -12.71 12.08
CA ILE A 292 -4.46 -11.91 11.23
C ILE A 292 -3.01 -12.44 11.24
N GLY A 293 -2.70 -13.38 12.12
CA GLY A 293 -1.38 -13.98 12.30
C GLY A 293 -0.89 -13.95 13.75
N LEU A 294 0.39 -14.13 13.94
CA LEU A 294 1.04 -14.18 15.25
C LEU A 294 1.44 -12.78 15.72
N ARG A 295 1.08 -12.41 16.95
CA ARG A 295 1.45 -11.12 17.55
C ARG A 295 2.96 -10.93 17.67
N ALA A 296 3.69 -12.02 17.89
CA ALA A 296 5.15 -12.02 17.95
C ALA A 296 5.83 -11.89 16.58
N GLU A 297 5.11 -12.15 15.49
CA GLU A 297 5.60 -12.13 14.10
C GLU A 297 4.81 -11.09 13.29
N ASP A 298 5.15 -9.82 13.46
CA ASP A 298 4.41 -8.69 12.88
C ASP A 298 4.39 -8.67 11.34
N GLU A 299 5.28 -9.39 10.66
CA GLU A 299 5.19 -9.63 9.23
C GLU A 299 3.94 -10.43 8.84
N THR A 300 3.53 -11.39 9.67
CA THR A 300 2.31 -12.18 9.40
C THR A 300 1.07 -11.29 9.49
N ILE A 301 1.04 -10.38 10.46
CA ILE A 301 -0.04 -9.39 10.62
C ILE A 301 -0.09 -8.43 9.43
N ALA A 302 1.07 -7.90 9.02
CA ALA A 302 1.18 -7.01 7.88
C ALA A 302 0.69 -7.67 6.60
N HIS A 303 1.09 -8.93 6.36
CA HIS A 303 0.74 -9.73 5.19
C HIS A 303 -0.78 -9.92 5.04
N HIS A 304 -1.49 -10.19 6.14
CA HIS A 304 -2.91 -10.54 6.10
C HIS A 304 -3.86 -9.35 6.22
N LEU A 305 -3.40 -8.17 6.68
CA LEU A 305 -4.28 -7.05 7.05
C LEU A 305 -5.29 -6.69 5.96
N PHE A 306 -4.84 -6.43 4.74
CA PHE A 306 -5.74 -6.02 3.67
C PHE A 306 -6.58 -7.18 3.11
N ALA A 307 -6.03 -8.39 3.09
CA ALA A 307 -6.77 -9.58 2.67
C ALA A 307 -7.97 -9.83 3.57
N ILE A 308 -7.80 -9.80 4.89
CA ILE A 308 -8.88 -10.01 5.86
C ILE A 308 -9.98 -8.96 5.73
N LEU A 309 -9.63 -7.69 5.53
CA LEU A 309 -10.61 -6.63 5.32
C LEU A 309 -11.44 -6.86 4.04
N ARG A 310 -10.83 -7.42 2.99
CA ARG A 310 -11.53 -7.80 1.77
C ARG A 310 -12.38 -9.05 1.94
N ASP A 311 -11.87 -10.04 2.67
CA ASP A 311 -12.63 -11.27 2.97
C ASP A 311 -13.91 -10.94 3.73
N PHE A 312 -13.88 -10.00 4.68
CA PHE A 312 -15.10 -9.53 5.35
C PHE A 312 -16.06 -8.80 4.43
N ASP A 313 -15.55 -8.04 3.44
CA ASP A 313 -16.38 -7.41 2.42
C ASP A 313 -17.11 -8.45 1.54
N GLU A 314 -16.42 -9.55 1.17
CA GLU A 314 -16.96 -10.66 0.40
C GLU A 314 -17.98 -11.46 1.20
N ASP A 315 -17.69 -11.71 2.48
CA ASP A 315 -18.59 -12.39 3.40
C ASP A 315 -19.81 -11.53 3.79
N GLY A 316 -19.86 -10.26 3.41
CA GLY A 316 -20.97 -9.36 3.69
C GLY A 316 -21.09 -9.00 5.17
N VAL A 317 -19.95 -8.89 5.87
CA VAL A 317 -19.87 -8.40 7.25
C VAL A 317 -20.25 -6.92 7.28
N GLU A 318 -21.00 -6.50 8.29
CA GLU A 318 -21.51 -5.13 8.45
C GLU A 318 -20.77 -4.36 9.55
N VAL A 319 -20.27 -5.08 10.56
CA VAL A 319 -19.53 -4.51 11.69
C VAL A 319 -18.30 -5.35 11.98
N ILE A 320 -17.14 -4.70 12.15
CA ILE A 320 -15.89 -5.37 12.49
C ILE A 320 -15.35 -4.80 13.80
N TYR A 321 -14.95 -5.66 14.70
CA TYR A 321 -14.16 -5.33 15.88
C TYR A 321 -12.75 -5.91 15.71
N SER A 322 -11.73 -5.10 16.00
CA SER A 322 -10.32 -5.49 15.88
C SER A 322 -9.58 -5.25 17.19
N GLU A 323 -8.68 -6.16 17.53
CA GLU A 323 -7.60 -5.86 18.47
C GLU A 323 -6.70 -4.75 17.92
N ALA A 324 -5.95 -4.09 18.81
CA ALA A 324 -4.82 -3.22 18.42
C ALA A 324 -3.53 -4.03 18.31
N PHE A 325 -2.65 -3.64 17.38
CA PHE A 325 -1.43 -4.37 17.04
C PHE A 325 -0.19 -3.47 17.21
N ASP A 326 0.10 -3.06 18.44
CA ASP A 326 1.34 -2.34 18.78
C ASP A 326 2.51 -3.32 18.85
N THR A 327 3.10 -3.63 17.71
CA THR A 327 4.22 -4.55 17.59
C THR A 327 5.54 -3.80 17.39
N PRO A 328 6.69 -4.36 17.81
CA PRO A 328 7.95 -3.60 17.90
C PRO A 328 8.47 -3.06 16.59
N ARG A 329 8.31 -3.79 15.48
CA ARG A 329 8.99 -3.51 14.21
C ARG A 329 8.09 -2.86 13.17
N MET A 330 6.94 -3.47 12.88
CA MET A 330 5.99 -2.98 11.88
C MET A 330 4.71 -2.40 12.50
N GLY A 331 4.56 -2.41 13.83
CA GLY A 331 3.34 -1.99 14.51
C GLY A 331 2.88 -0.60 14.12
N GLN A 332 3.80 0.37 13.98
CA GLN A 332 3.45 1.71 13.52
C GLN A 332 2.83 1.69 12.10
N ALA A 333 3.36 0.85 11.20
CA ALA A 333 2.83 0.72 9.84
C ALA A 333 1.46 0.02 9.85
N ILE A 334 1.32 -1.07 10.60
CA ILE A 334 0.08 -1.83 10.76
C ILE A 334 -1.01 -0.93 11.33
N MET A 335 -0.75 -0.30 12.48
CA MET A 335 -1.72 0.58 13.14
C MET A 335 -2.08 1.80 12.29
N ASN A 336 -1.14 2.39 11.55
CA ASN A 336 -1.44 3.47 10.62
C ASN A 336 -2.49 3.07 9.55
N ARG A 337 -2.43 1.83 9.03
CA ARG A 337 -3.40 1.32 8.05
C ARG A 337 -4.72 0.97 8.72
N LEU A 338 -4.67 0.31 9.86
CA LEU A 338 -5.87 -0.11 10.59
C LEU A 338 -6.67 1.10 11.10
N LEU A 339 -6.01 2.12 11.66
CA LEU A 339 -6.63 3.38 12.07
C LEU A 339 -7.33 4.08 10.90
N LYS A 340 -6.68 4.18 9.73
CA LYS A 340 -7.29 4.76 8.53
C LYS A 340 -8.45 3.92 8.00
N ALA A 341 -8.36 2.59 8.06
CA ALA A 341 -9.45 1.69 7.70
C ALA A 341 -10.66 1.86 8.63
N ALA A 342 -10.42 2.06 9.92
CA ALA A 342 -11.43 2.31 10.94
C ALA A 342 -11.98 3.75 10.94
N GLY A 343 -11.41 4.67 10.13
CA GLY A 343 -11.74 6.09 10.21
C GLY A 343 -11.46 6.66 11.59
N HIS A 344 -10.35 6.21 12.21
CA HIS A 344 -9.89 6.59 13.56
C HIS A 344 -10.85 6.22 14.71
N LYS A 345 -11.78 5.28 14.48
CA LYS A 345 -12.65 4.76 15.55
C LYS A 345 -11.87 3.83 16.46
N VAL A 346 -11.54 4.30 17.65
CA VAL A 346 -10.87 3.53 18.70
C VAL A 346 -11.70 3.62 19.98
N ALA A 347 -11.90 2.49 20.64
CA ALA A 347 -12.47 2.42 22.00
C ALA A 347 -11.41 1.89 22.94
N GLU A 348 -11.13 2.64 24.01
CA GLU A 348 -10.19 2.25 25.07
C GLU A 348 -10.92 1.51 26.19
N VAL A 349 -10.32 0.44 26.73
CA VAL A 349 -10.91 -0.42 27.78
C VAL A 349 -9.92 -0.74 28.91
#